data_30a498db3f9eecb26602a1fb0e8170fe
#
_entry.id   30a498db3f9eecb26602a1fb0e8170fe
#
_cell.length_a   1.000
_cell.length_b   1.000
_cell.length_c   1.000
_cell.angle_alpha   90.00
_cell.angle_beta   90.00
_cell.angle_gamma   90.00
#
_symmetry.space_group_name_H-M   'P 1'
#
loop_
_entity.id
_entity.type
_entity.pdbx_description
1 polymer ?
#
loop_
_entity_poly.entity_id
_entity_poly.type
_entity_poly.pdbx_seq_one_letter_code
_entity_poly.pdbx_strand_id
1 'polypeptide(L)'
;FVYNALCAATVGTLLGLSKEQIENGIKTFELTKKRMDITELKNGVTIINDSYNASFESMQASLKYLSGLNAKRKIAVLGDMFELGEYSKELHEKVGKEVVKNKIDILVCCGDSAKYIVNMAKKEGMPKEKVFYFDNKEQIEKFIRENAQNGDSVLFKASNGMKFFNIVENLIK
;
A
#
# COMPACT_ATOMS: atom_id res chain seq x y z
N PHE A 1 -12.93 -5.70 2.63
CA PHE A 1 -13.23 -6.55 3.81
C PHE A 1 -14.71 -6.84 3.99
N VAL A 2 -15.64 -5.92 3.68
CA VAL A 2 -17.09 -6.15 3.83
C VAL A 2 -17.56 -7.40 3.08
N TYR A 3 -17.11 -7.60 1.84
CA TYR A 3 -17.45 -8.80 1.07
C TYR A 3 -16.89 -10.09 1.70
N ASN A 4 -15.71 -10.03 2.33
CA ASN A 4 -15.17 -11.18 3.03
C ASN A 4 -16.01 -11.54 4.25
N ALA A 5 -16.46 -10.54 5.01
CA ALA A 5 -17.37 -10.74 6.14
C ALA A 5 -18.73 -11.31 5.69
N LEU A 6 -19.29 -10.82 4.57
CA LEU A 6 -20.51 -11.37 3.97
C LEU A 6 -20.33 -12.83 3.54
N CYS A 7 -19.21 -13.15 2.89
CA CYS A 7 -18.90 -14.52 2.52
C CYS A 7 -18.80 -15.43 3.76
N ALA A 8 -18.08 -15.01 4.79
CA ALA A 8 -17.97 -15.76 6.04
C ALA A 8 -19.33 -15.95 6.72
N ALA A 9 -20.17 -14.91 6.75
CA ALA A 9 -21.52 -15.02 7.30
C ALA A 9 -22.38 -15.99 6.51
N THR A 10 -22.32 -15.95 5.19
CA THR A 10 -23.05 -16.89 4.31
C THR A 10 -22.64 -18.33 4.56
N VAL A 11 -21.32 -18.59 4.59
CA VAL A 11 -20.79 -19.93 4.87
C VAL A 11 -21.20 -20.40 6.27
N GLY A 12 -21.08 -19.53 7.27
CA GLY A 12 -21.53 -19.84 8.64
C GLY A 12 -23.00 -20.22 8.72
N THR A 13 -23.86 -19.48 8.02
CA THR A 13 -25.30 -19.77 7.93
C THR A 13 -25.58 -21.13 7.28
N LEU A 14 -24.88 -21.45 6.17
CA LEU A 14 -24.98 -22.74 5.49
C LEU A 14 -24.52 -23.92 6.35
N LEU A 15 -23.57 -23.68 7.24
CA LEU A 15 -23.08 -24.66 8.21
C LEU A 15 -23.93 -24.75 9.47
N GLY A 16 -25.03 -24.00 9.57
CA GLY A 16 -25.98 -24.04 10.69
C GLY A 16 -25.51 -23.28 11.93
N LEU A 17 -24.54 -22.35 11.81
CA LEU A 17 -24.15 -21.51 12.93
C LEU A 17 -25.26 -20.50 13.26
N SER A 18 -25.43 -20.21 14.57
CA SER A 18 -26.35 -19.19 15.02
C SER A 18 -25.88 -17.78 14.63
N LYS A 19 -26.81 -16.84 14.55
CA LYS A 19 -26.51 -15.42 14.30
C LYS A 19 -25.44 -14.91 15.29
N GLU A 20 -25.57 -15.24 16.56
CA GLU A 20 -24.65 -14.83 17.63
C GLU A 20 -23.22 -15.37 17.39
N GLN A 21 -23.11 -16.64 16.98
CA GLN A 21 -21.80 -17.24 16.65
C GLN A 21 -21.15 -16.54 15.44
N ILE A 22 -21.92 -16.22 14.41
CA ILE A 22 -21.44 -15.52 13.22
C ILE A 22 -21.00 -14.10 13.59
N GLU A 23 -21.82 -13.35 14.33
CA GLU A 23 -21.49 -12.00 14.78
C GLU A 23 -20.24 -11.98 15.63
N ASN A 24 -20.09 -12.93 16.56
CA ASN A 24 -18.91 -13.02 17.41
C ASN A 24 -17.66 -13.35 16.60
N GLY A 25 -17.74 -14.31 15.67
CA GLY A 25 -16.63 -14.63 14.77
C GLY A 25 -16.17 -13.44 13.94
N ILE A 26 -17.10 -12.62 13.43
CA ILE A 26 -16.76 -11.40 12.69
C ILE A 26 -16.15 -10.33 13.60
N LYS A 27 -16.66 -10.14 14.82
CA LYS A 27 -16.14 -9.16 15.79
C LYS A 27 -14.74 -9.50 16.29
N THR A 28 -14.42 -10.78 16.43
CA THR A 28 -13.11 -11.24 16.91
C THR A 28 -12.10 -11.45 15.81
N PHE A 29 -12.48 -11.18 14.54
CA PHE A 29 -11.56 -11.30 13.43
C PHE A 29 -10.44 -10.26 13.50
N GLU A 30 -9.22 -10.74 13.57
CA GLU A 30 -8.02 -9.91 13.50
C GLU A 30 -7.48 -9.90 12.06
N LEU A 31 -7.15 -8.72 11.56
CA LEU A 31 -6.53 -8.57 10.25
C LEU A 31 -5.16 -9.27 10.25
N THR A 32 -4.87 -9.98 9.16
CA THR A 32 -3.53 -10.50 8.92
C THR A 32 -2.55 -9.32 8.93
N LYS A 33 -1.47 -9.43 9.69
CA LYS A 33 -0.37 -8.44 9.69
C LYS A 33 0.03 -8.05 8.26
N LYS A 34 0.54 -6.83 8.10
CA LYS A 34 0.96 -6.25 6.79
C LYS A 34 -0.21 -5.94 5.84
N ARG A 35 -1.44 -5.84 6.37
CA ARG A 35 -2.63 -5.39 5.65
C ARG A 35 -3.20 -4.15 6.33
N MET A 36 -2.82 -2.98 5.84
CA MET A 36 -3.21 -1.68 6.39
C MET A 36 -2.84 -1.53 7.88
N ASP A 37 -1.71 -2.10 8.31
CA ASP A 37 -1.20 -1.89 9.66
C ASP A 37 -0.68 -0.46 9.78
N ILE A 38 -1.19 0.29 10.74
CA ILE A 38 -0.85 1.70 10.93
C ILE A 38 -0.02 1.86 12.20
N THR A 39 1.14 2.49 12.08
CA THR A 39 2.05 2.78 13.20
C THR A 39 2.49 4.23 13.13
N GLU A 40 2.33 4.96 14.22
CA GLU A 40 2.91 6.30 14.37
C GLU A 40 4.31 6.19 14.97
N LEU A 41 5.30 6.76 14.29
CA LEU A 41 6.67 6.81 14.77
C LEU A 41 6.86 7.95 15.77
N LYS A 42 7.90 7.87 16.62
CA LYS A 42 8.23 8.89 17.63
C LYS A 42 8.45 10.29 17.04
N ASN A 43 8.84 10.37 15.77
CA ASN A 43 9.02 11.64 15.05
C ASN A 43 7.72 12.18 14.43
N GLY A 44 6.57 11.56 14.69
CA GLY A 44 5.26 11.98 14.19
C GLY A 44 4.98 11.61 12.71
N VAL A 45 5.75 10.67 12.15
CA VAL A 45 5.46 10.07 10.84
C VAL A 45 4.52 8.89 11.02
N THR A 46 3.45 8.84 10.23
CA THR A 46 2.53 7.69 10.20
C THR A 46 2.95 6.71 9.09
N ILE A 47 3.30 5.50 9.46
CA ILE A 47 3.60 4.40 8.54
C ILE A 47 2.34 3.55 8.33
N ILE A 48 2.01 3.29 7.08
CA ILE A 48 0.90 2.41 6.68
C ILE A 48 1.50 1.21 5.95
N ASN A 49 1.52 0.06 6.62
CA ASN A 49 2.05 -1.17 6.06
C ASN A 49 0.93 -1.97 5.38
N ASP A 50 0.89 -1.93 4.06
CA ASP A 50 -0.02 -2.73 3.23
C ASP A 50 0.76 -3.61 2.24
N SER A 51 1.87 -4.18 2.73
CA SER A 51 2.86 -4.93 1.94
C SER A 51 2.66 -6.46 1.96
N TYR A 52 1.48 -6.93 2.36
CA TYR A 52 1.16 -8.36 2.31
C TYR A 52 1.08 -8.88 0.88
N ASN A 53 0.39 -8.16 0.00
CA ASN A 53 0.30 -8.46 -1.44
C ASN A 53 -0.16 -7.22 -2.22
N ALA A 54 -0.06 -7.27 -3.56
CA ALA A 54 -0.48 -6.18 -4.43
C ALA A 54 -1.18 -6.71 -5.68
N SER A 55 -2.36 -6.14 -5.97
CA SER A 55 -3.06 -6.16 -7.25
C SER A 55 -3.43 -4.73 -7.62
N PHE A 56 -3.84 -4.50 -8.86
CA PHE A 56 -4.24 -3.15 -9.30
C PHE A 56 -5.36 -2.59 -8.40
N GLU A 57 -6.41 -3.36 -8.11
CA GLU A 57 -7.56 -2.94 -7.30
C GLU A 57 -7.13 -2.60 -5.87
N SER A 58 -6.21 -3.40 -5.31
CA SER A 58 -5.71 -3.13 -3.96
C SER A 58 -4.77 -1.92 -3.93
N MET A 59 -3.94 -1.69 -4.95
CA MET A 59 -3.13 -0.48 -5.12
C MET A 59 -4.02 0.77 -5.19
N GLN A 60 -5.07 0.73 -6.03
CA GLN A 60 -6.04 1.81 -6.16
C GLN A 60 -6.74 2.11 -4.83
N ALA A 61 -7.20 1.08 -4.12
CA ALA A 61 -7.86 1.25 -2.83
C ALA A 61 -6.94 1.87 -1.78
N SER A 62 -5.68 1.43 -1.71
CA SER A 62 -4.70 1.95 -0.74
C SER A 62 -4.28 3.38 -1.06
N LEU A 63 -4.12 3.74 -2.34
CA LEU A 63 -3.84 5.12 -2.76
C LEU A 63 -5.03 6.04 -2.45
N LYS A 64 -6.26 5.58 -2.68
CA LYS A 64 -7.47 6.32 -2.30
C LYS A 64 -7.57 6.51 -0.79
N TYR A 65 -7.25 5.49 0.00
CA TYR A 65 -7.20 5.60 1.46
C TYR A 65 -6.17 6.66 1.89
N LEU A 66 -4.92 6.55 1.39
CA LEU A 66 -3.86 7.51 1.68
C LEU A 66 -4.28 8.95 1.31
N SER A 67 -4.94 9.13 0.17
CA SER A 67 -5.42 10.45 -0.29
C SER A 67 -6.44 11.08 0.64
N GLY A 68 -7.25 10.28 1.33
CA GLY A 68 -8.28 10.72 2.27
C GLY A 68 -7.77 11.09 3.67
N LEU A 69 -6.50 10.80 3.97
CA LEU A 69 -5.93 11.12 5.28
C LEU A 69 -5.66 12.62 5.44
N ASN A 70 -5.81 13.10 6.67
CA ASN A 70 -5.37 14.45 7.05
C ASN A 70 -3.88 14.42 7.39
N ALA A 71 -3.02 14.45 6.35
CA ALA A 71 -1.57 14.42 6.47
C ALA A 71 -0.95 15.65 5.79
N LYS A 72 0.21 16.12 6.28
CA LYS A 72 0.95 17.22 5.64
C LYS A 72 1.43 16.84 4.25
N ARG A 73 2.01 15.65 4.11
CA ARG A 73 2.39 15.06 2.83
C ARG A 73 1.98 13.59 2.81
N LYS A 74 1.59 13.13 1.65
CA LYS A 74 1.18 11.76 1.35
C LYS A 74 2.24 11.12 0.49
N ILE A 75 2.95 10.16 1.05
CA ILE A 75 4.09 9.49 0.41
C ILE A 75 3.67 8.06 0.08
N ALA A 76 3.75 7.68 -1.20
CA ALA A 76 3.49 6.30 -1.62
C ALA A 76 4.81 5.61 -1.98
N VAL A 77 5.12 4.52 -1.27
CA VAL A 77 6.25 3.63 -1.55
C VAL A 77 5.70 2.36 -2.18
N LEU A 78 5.87 2.24 -3.49
CA LEU A 78 5.24 1.20 -4.30
C LEU A 78 6.28 0.29 -4.96
N GLY A 79 6.01 -1.02 -4.92
CA GLY A 79 6.81 -2.02 -5.63
C GLY A 79 6.00 -2.76 -6.70
N ASP A 80 6.61 -3.83 -7.23
CA ASP A 80 5.98 -4.63 -8.26
C ASP A 80 4.72 -5.36 -7.78
N MET A 81 3.78 -5.49 -8.69
CA MET A 81 2.70 -6.46 -8.64
C MET A 81 3.14 -7.70 -9.44
N PHE A 82 3.18 -8.86 -8.79
CA PHE A 82 3.57 -10.12 -9.43
C PHE A 82 2.37 -10.86 -10.02
N GLU A 83 2.65 -11.91 -10.78
CA GLU A 83 1.66 -12.83 -11.34
C GLU A 83 0.69 -12.19 -12.36
N LEU A 84 1.11 -11.09 -13.00
CA LEU A 84 0.28 -10.35 -13.96
C LEU A 84 0.50 -10.76 -15.43
N GLY A 85 1.52 -11.61 -15.70
CA GLY A 85 1.84 -12.02 -17.07
C GLY A 85 2.02 -10.84 -18.02
N GLU A 86 1.41 -10.94 -19.18
CA GLU A 86 1.46 -9.90 -20.23
C GLU A 86 0.81 -8.55 -19.84
N TYR A 87 -0.08 -8.56 -18.86
CA TYR A 87 -0.75 -7.35 -18.37
C TYR A 87 0.12 -6.52 -17.40
N SER A 88 1.31 -7.00 -17.02
CA SER A 88 2.14 -6.34 -16.01
C SER A 88 2.38 -4.87 -16.32
N LYS A 89 2.86 -4.55 -17.53
CA LYS A 89 3.12 -3.17 -17.94
C LYS A 89 1.88 -2.29 -17.82
N GLU A 90 0.76 -2.74 -18.43
CA GLU A 90 -0.48 -1.97 -18.48
C GLU A 90 -1.01 -1.66 -17.06
N LEU A 91 -1.01 -2.67 -16.18
CA LEU A 91 -1.53 -2.51 -14.83
C LEU A 91 -0.65 -1.63 -13.96
N HIS A 92 0.69 -1.70 -14.10
CA HIS A 92 1.59 -0.77 -13.42
C HIS A 92 1.43 0.67 -13.96
N GLU A 93 1.23 0.86 -15.26
CA GLU A 93 0.92 2.17 -15.82
C GLU A 93 -0.41 2.73 -15.26
N LYS A 94 -1.44 1.90 -15.10
CA LYS A 94 -2.70 2.30 -14.45
C LYS A 94 -2.48 2.76 -12.99
N VAL A 95 -1.60 2.09 -12.24
CA VAL A 95 -1.23 2.55 -10.88
C VAL A 95 -0.57 3.93 -10.93
N GLY A 96 0.30 4.19 -11.90
CA GLY A 96 0.92 5.52 -12.08
C GLY A 96 -0.12 6.63 -12.29
N LYS A 97 -1.20 6.36 -13.05
CA LYS A 97 -2.34 7.29 -13.19
C LYS A 97 -3.09 7.49 -11.87
N GLU A 98 -3.32 6.42 -11.13
CA GLU A 98 -3.99 6.51 -9.82
C GLU A 98 -3.17 7.32 -8.80
N VAL A 99 -1.83 7.26 -8.84
CA VAL A 99 -0.96 8.10 -8.00
C VAL A 99 -1.26 9.59 -8.23
N VAL A 100 -1.30 10.02 -9.49
CA VAL A 100 -1.56 11.43 -9.84
C VAL A 100 -3.00 11.83 -9.53
N LYS A 101 -3.97 11.00 -9.91
CA LYS A 101 -5.41 11.22 -9.65
C LYS A 101 -5.70 11.38 -8.16
N ASN A 102 -5.02 10.64 -7.30
CA ASN A 102 -5.17 10.70 -5.85
C ASN A 102 -4.30 11.78 -5.19
N LYS A 103 -3.64 12.63 -5.99
CA LYS A 103 -2.83 13.77 -5.50
C LYS A 103 -1.80 13.36 -4.46
N ILE A 104 -1.07 12.27 -4.73
CA ILE A 104 0.04 11.83 -3.89
C ILE A 104 1.19 12.83 -4.03
N ASP A 105 1.78 13.26 -2.90
CA ASP A 105 2.80 14.30 -2.89
C ASP A 105 4.17 13.80 -3.30
N ILE A 106 4.53 12.58 -2.89
CA ILE A 106 5.82 11.95 -3.20
C ILE A 106 5.57 10.49 -3.60
N LEU A 107 6.13 10.09 -4.72
CA LEU A 107 6.15 8.72 -5.19
C LEU A 107 7.57 8.15 -5.08
N VAL A 108 7.69 7.01 -4.42
CA VAL A 108 8.92 6.23 -4.31
C VAL A 108 8.66 4.83 -4.85
N CYS A 109 9.48 4.37 -5.79
CA CYS A 109 9.30 3.06 -6.39
C CYS A 109 10.59 2.23 -6.36
N CYS A 110 10.42 0.89 -6.31
CA CYS A 110 11.48 -0.09 -6.50
C CYS A 110 10.88 -1.35 -7.13
N GLY A 111 11.59 -1.90 -8.10
CA GLY A 111 11.18 -3.11 -8.81
C GLY A 111 11.17 -2.94 -10.32
N ASP A 112 11.34 -4.03 -11.05
CA ASP A 112 11.50 -3.99 -12.52
C ASP A 112 10.28 -3.46 -13.24
N SER A 113 9.08 -3.78 -12.76
CA SER A 113 7.82 -3.31 -13.33
C SER A 113 7.37 -1.98 -12.71
N ALA A 114 7.80 -1.66 -11.50
CA ALA A 114 7.48 -0.39 -10.83
C ALA A 114 7.99 0.85 -11.58
N LYS A 115 9.00 0.69 -12.45
CA LYS A 115 9.42 1.76 -13.39
C LYS A 115 8.30 2.23 -14.33
N TYR A 116 7.32 1.37 -14.65
CA TYR A 116 6.16 1.79 -15.42
C TYR A 116 5.23 2.72 -14.64
N ILE A 117 5.12 2.51 -13.31
CA ILE A 117 4.41 3.44 -12.40
C ILE A 117 5.07 4.82 -12.47
N VAL A 118 6.40 4.86 -12.28
CA VAL A 118 7.20 6.10 -12.32
C VAL A 118 7.04 6.84 -13.64
N ASN A 119 7.20 6.13 -14.75
CA ASN A 119 7.13 6.72 -16.10
C ASN A 119 5.73 7.29 -16.37
N MET A 120 4.69 6.56 -15.97
CA MET A 120 3.31 7.02 -16.15
C MET A 120 2.97 8.19 -15.23
N ALA A 121 3.37 8.18 -13.96
CA ALA A 121 3.14 9.30 -13.05
C ALA A 121 3.78 10.61 -13.58
N LYS A 122 5.02 10.52 -14.12
CA LYS A 122 5.68 11.67 -14.77
C LYS A 122 4.92 12.12 -16.01
N LYS A 123 4.44 11.18 -16.84
CA LYS A 123 3.66 11.48 -18.06
C LYS A 123 2.34 12.16 -17.74
N GLU A 124 1.68 11.78 -16.66
CA GLU A 124 0.43 12.37 -16.16
C GLU A 124 0.64 13.70 -15.39
N GLY A 125 1.88 14.22 -15.37
CA GLY A 125 2.18 15.57 -14.86
C GLY A 125 2.71 15.62 -13.42
N MET A 126 3.04 14.50 -12.78
CA MET A 126 3.72 14.55 -11.48
C MET A 126 5.13 15.14 -11.64
N PRO A 127 5.50 16.18 -10.83
CA PRO A 127 6.82 16.81 -10.91
C PRO A 127 7.96 15.80 -10.71
N LYS A 128 9.01 15.91 -11.53
CA LYS A 128 10.13 14.93 -11.52
C LYS A 128 10.83 14.85 -10.17
N GLU A 129 10.94 15.96 -9.48
CA GLU A 129 11.55 16.09 -8.15
C GLU A 129 10.72 15.46 -7.01
N LYS A 130 9.51 15.00 -7.33
CA LYS A 130 8.63 14.29 -6.40
C LYS A 130 8.51 12.79 -6.73
N VAL A 131 9.25 12.31 -7.74
CA VAL A 131 9.18 10.92 -8.20
C VAL A 131 10.55 10.28 -8.15
N PHE A 132 10.72 9.32 -7.26
CA PHE A 132 11.96 8.63 -6.97
C PHE A 132 11.86 7.16 -7.38
N TYR A 133 12.92 6.65 -7.97
CA TYR A 133 13.09 5.24 -8.27
C TYR A 133 14.42 4.77 -7.71
N PHE A 134 14.39 3.67 -6.99
CA PHE A 134 15.57 3.06 -6.38
C PHE A 134 15.73 1.60 -6.83
N ASP A 135 16.97 1.16 -6.95
CA ASP A 135 17.28 -0.20 -7.41
C ASP A 135 17.17 -1.23 -6.28
N ASN A 136 17.19 -0.79 -5.01
CA ASN A 136 17.11 -1.67 -3.86
C ASN A 136 16.35 -1.05 -2.68
N LYS A 137 16.01 -1.90 -1.73
CA LYS A 137 15.18 -1.56 -0.56
C LYS A 137 15.92 -0.71 0.46
N GLU A 138 17.21 -0.90 0.59
CA GLU A 138 18.08 -0.17 1.51
C GLU A 138 18.09 1.33 1.19
N GLN A 139 18.08 1.67 -0.10
CA GLN A 139 17.98 3.06 -0.56
C GLN A 139 16.60 3.67 -0.22
N ILE A 140 15.51 2.89 -0.30
CA ILE A 140 14.18 3.35 0.12
C ILE A 140 14.17 3.64 1.62
N GLU A 141 14.68 2.69 2.44
CA GLU A 141 14.73 2.86 3.89
C GLU A 141 15.50 4.12 4.27
N LYS A 142 16.69 4.30 3.70
CA LYS A 142 17.52 5.50 3.90
C LYS A 142 16.76 6.76 3.49
N PHE A 143 16.15 6.76 2.30
CA PHE A 143 15.39 7.90 1.79
C PHE A 143 14.25 8.29 2.73
N ILE A 144 13.47 7.33 3.22
CA ILE A 144 12.36 7.61 4.15
C ILE A 144 12.88 8.14 5.49
N ARG A 145 13.96 7.56 6.06
CA ARG A 145 14.57 8.06 7.30
C ARG A 145 15.04 9.51 7.19
N GLU A 146 15.62 9.88 6.04
CA GLU A 146 16.20 11.21 5.83
C GLU A 146 15.17 12.26 5.41
N ASN A 147 14.06 11.87 4.76
CA ASN A 147 13.14 12.79 4.11
C ASN A 147 11.73 12.85 4.72
N ALA A 148 11.29 11.79 5.43
CA ALA A 148 9.99 11.82 6.07
C ALA A 148 10.00 12.71 7.32
N GLN A 149 8.94 13.49 7.49
CA GLN A 149 8.83 14.53 8.51
C GLN A 149 7.55 14.38 9.32
N ASN A 150 7.52 15.01 10.48
CA ASN A 150 6.34 15.07 11.33
C ASN A 150 5.08 15.50 10.55
N GLY A 151 4.05 14.67 10.63
CA GLY A 151 2.78 14.87 9.95
C GLY A 151 2.67 14.23 8.56
N ASP A 152 3.72 13.54 8.09
CA ASP A 152 3.66 12.75 6.85
C ASP A 152 2.95 11.43 7.09
N SER A 153 2.24 10.95 6.06
CA SER A 153 1.74 9.58 5.99
C SER A 153 2.43 8.83 4.85
N VAL A 154 3.06 7.69 5.18
CA VAL A 154 3.87 6.89 4.25
C VAL A 154 3.22 5.51 4.07
N LEU A 155 2.71 5.24 2.88
CA LEU A 155 2.13 3.95 2.50
C LEU A 155 3.21 3.07 1.88
N PHE A 156 3.36 1.84 2.37
CA PHE A 156 4.18 0.79 1.77
C PHE A 156 3.30 -0.29 1.16
N LYS A 157 3.43 -0.52 -0.16
CA LYS A 157 2.65 -1.54 -0.85
C LYS A 157 3.41 -2.17 -2.02
N ALA A 158 3.49 -3.50 -1.99
CA ALA A 158 4.10 -4.32 -3.04
C ALA A 158 3.60 -5.76 -2.93
N SER A 159 3.86 -6.58 -3.92
CA SER A 159 3.69 -8.03 -3.82
C SER A 159 4.57 -8.62 -2.70
N ASN A 160 4.11 -9.70 -2.08
CA ASN A 160 4.76 -10.32 -0.92
C ASN A 160 6.24 -10.64 -1.18
N GLY A 161 6.57 -11.16 -2.37
CA GLY A 161 7.93 -11.50 -2.76
C GLY A 161 8.90 -10.30 -2.77
N MET A 162 8.41 -9.07 -2.86
CA MET A 162 9.23 -7.86 -2.72
C MET A 162 9.73 -7.63 -1.29
N LYS A 163 9.09 -8.24 -0.29
CA LYS A 163 9.45 -8.16 1.13
C LYS A 163 9.56 -6.72 1.67
N PHE A 164 8.67 -5.83 1.23
CA PHE A 164 8.64 -4.43 1.69
C PHE A 164 8.35 -4.31 3.19
N PHE A 165 7.73 -5.32 3.79
CA PHE A 165 7.55 -5.37 5.24
C PHE A 165 8.86 -5.31 6.03
N ASN A 166 9.99 -5.77 5.47
CA ASN A 166 11.30 -5.65 6.13
C ASN A 166 11.72 -4.19 6.27
N ILE A 167 11.44 -3.34 5.25
CA ILE A 167 11.69 -1.90 5.33
C ILE A 167 10.88 -1.31 6.49
N VAL A 168 9.59 -1.64 6.54
CA VAL A 168 8.68 -1.14 7.59
C VAL A 168 9.14 -1.59 8.98
N GLU A 169 9.48 -2.87 9.15
CA GLU A 169 9.99 -3.40 10.42
C GLU A 169 11.27 -2.67 10.89
N ASN A 170 12.15 -2.32 9.94
CA ASN A 170 13.35 -1.56 10.27
C ASN A 170 13.04 -0.10 10.65
N LEU A 171 12.08 0.54 9.98
CA LEU A 171 11.69 1.93 10.26
C LEU A 171 11.00 2.09 11.63
N ILE A 172 10.32 1.05 12.11
CA ILE A 172 9.56 1.06 13.38
C ILE A 172 10.48 0.78 14.60
N LYS A 173 11.61 0.10 14.41
CA LYS A 173 12.63 -0.14 15.46
C LYS A 173 13.32 1.15 15.85
#